data_f6e2f143a0ec265ac666de7d772a021e
#
_entry.id   f6e2f143a0ec265ac666de7d772a021e
#
_cell.length_a   1.000
_cell.length_b   1.000
_cell.length_c   1.000
_cell.angle_alpha   90.00
_cell.angle_beta   90.00
_cell.angle_gamma   90.00
#
_symmetry.space_group_name_H-M   'P 1'
#
loop_
_entity.id
_entity.type
_entity.pdbx_description
1 polymer ?
#
loop_
_entity_poly.entity_id
_entity_poly.type
_entity_poly.pdbx_seq_one_letter_code
_entity_poly.pdbx_strand_id
1 'polypeptide(L)'
;QYGANTQFLLKFLDSAIRLHIQCHPTIPFAKKYLNSNSGKTEAYIILGIRKEVSDPYIYMGFQKPPSKKDFKRMIEKQDTDAILSCFEKIPIKPGDVFVVPGGMPHAIGEGVFMMEIMEPTDFAVRIEFERGGYVLPEESRFMNRGIDFALSMFNYEATSVKTIKEDFFCAPKVLEAQNKSTEYILIDEHKTSCFKVNRIDVKDSFVKMSNSFYIG
;
A
#
# COMPACT_ATOMS: atom_id res chain seq x y z
N GLN A 1 12.23 -17.83 -18.16
CA GLN A 1 11.71 -18.58 -17.02
C GLN A 1 10.44 -17.93 -16.45
N TYR A 2 10.32 -16.59 -16.51
CA TYR A 2 9.16 -15.83 -16.03
C TYR A 2 8.26 -15.31 -17.18
N GLY A 3 8.56 -15.66 -18.43
CA GLY A 3 7.84 -15.19 -19.61
C GLY A 3 7.97 -13.68 -19.80
N ALA A 4 6.93 -13.07 -20.39
CA ALA A 4 6.85 -11.62 -20.61
C ALA A 4 6.25 -10.85 -19.41
N ASN A 5 6.03 -11.50 -18.27
CA ASN A 5 5.40 -10.89 -17.10
C ASN A 5 6.45 -10.65 -16.00
N THR A 6 6.60 -9.39 -15.59
CA THR A 6 7.51 -8.98 -14.51
C THR A 6 7.11 -9.50 -13.13
N GLN A 7 5.88 -9.99 -12.98
CA GLN A 7 5.29 -10.47 -11.71
C GLN A 7 5.04 -9.37 -10.67
N PHE A 8 5.31 -8.12 -10.98
CA PHE A 8 4.99 -6.95 -10.15
C PHE A 8 4.79 -5.70 -11.03
N LEU A 9 4.18 -4.68 -10.44
CA LEU A 9 4.11 -3.33 -10.98
C LEU A 9 4.86 -2.37 -10.05
N LEU A 10 5.41 -1.31 -10.62
CA LEU A 10 6.08 -0.25 -9.88
C LEU A 10 5.53 1.10 -10.35
N LYS A 11 5.20 1.96 -9.39
CA LYS A 11 4.69 3.31 -9.63
C LYS A 11 5.42 4.32 -8.76
N PHE A 12 5.58 5.54 -9.25
CA PHE A 12 5.89 6.70 -8.43
C PHE A 12 4.60 7.48 -8.20
N LEU A 13 4.29 7.78 -6.95
CA LEU A 13 3.12 8.54 -6.53
C LEU A 13 3.56 9.82 -5.83
N ASP A 14 2.90 10.94 -6.15
CA ASP A 14 3.07 12.24 -5.51
C ASP A 14 1.68 12.76 -5.12
N SER A 15 1.31 12.61 -3.86
CA SER A 15 -0.01 12.96 -3.36
C SER A 15 -0.15 14.46 -3.09
N ALA A 16 -0.71 15.21 -4.04
CA ALA A 16 -1.01 16.63 -3.82
C ALA A 16 -2.10 16.85 -2.75
N ILE A 17 -2.97 15.86 -2.57
CA ILE A 17 -3.99 15.78 -1.52
C ILE A 17 -4.01 14.36 -0.96
N ARG A 18 -4.62 14.13 0.21
CA ARG A 18 -4.83 12.76 0.69
C ARG A 18 -5.58 11.94 -0.37
N LEU A 19 -5.06 10.77 -0.71
CA LEU A 19 -5.70 9.86 -1.65
C LEU A 19 -6.98 9.25 -1.03
N HIS A 20 -7.82 8.65 -1.89
CA HIS A 20 -9.04 7.96 -1.46
C HIS A 20 -8.71 6.82 -0.49
N ILE A 21 -9.58 6.59 0.51
CA ILE A 21 -9.55 5.34 1.25
C ILE A 21 -9.91 4.22 0.29
N GLN A 22 -9.03 3.23 0.20
CA GLN A 22 -9.15 2.10 -0.71
C GLN A 22 -8.80 0.77 -0.03
N CYS A 23 -9.17 -0.31 -0.69
CA CYS A 23 -8.80 -1.66 -0.31
C CYS A 23 -8.55 -2.51 -1.56
N HIS A 24 -7.66 -3.47 -1.42
CA HIS A 24 -7.25 -4.38 -2.49
C HIS A 24 -7.56 -5.83 -2.14
N PRO A 25 -7.78 -6.72 -3.13
CA PRO A 25 -8.05 -8.11 -2.86
C PRO A 25 -6.81 -8.85 -2.34
N THR A 26 -7.04 -9.81 -1.45
CA THR A 26 -6.06 -10.85 -1.16
C THR A 26 -5.96 -11.82 -2.34
N ILE A 27 -4.87 -12.61 -2.43
CA ILE A 27 -4.74 -13.68 -3.44
C ILE A 27 -5.92 -14.67 -3.39
N PRO A 28 -6.35 -15.20 -2.21
CA PRO A 28 -7.52 -16.08 -2.14
C PRO A 28 -8.81 -15.42 -2.65
N PHE A 29 -9.02 -14.15 -2.33
CA PHE A 29 -10.17 -13.39 -2.80
C PHE A 29 -10.13 -13.23 -4.33
N ALA A 30 -8.98 -12.85 -4.88
CA ALA A 30 -8.80 -12.66 -6.32
C ALA A 30 -9.00 -13.96 -7.10
N LYS A 31 -8.48 -15.09 -6.60
CA LYS A 31 -8.72 -16.42 -7.18
C LYS A 31 -10.21 -16.77 -7.21
N LYS A 32 -10.90 -16.53 -6.09
CA LYS A 32 -12.30 -16.93 -5.95
C LYS A 32 -13.26 -16.06 -6.76
N TYR A 33 -13.02 -14.77 -6.84
CA TYR A 33 -14.01 -13.80 -7.33
C TYR A 33 -13.59 -13.03 -8.57
N LEU A 34 -12.28 -12.94 -8.88
CA LEU A 34 -11.75 -12.09 -9.94
C LEU A 34 -11.04 -12.87 -11.06
N ASN A 35 -11.03 -14.19 -10.98
CA ASN A 35 -10.33 -15.06 -11.94
C ASN A 35 -8.85 -14.66 -12.11
N SER A 36 -8.18 -14.34 -11.01
CA SER A 36 -6.78 -13.91 -10.99
C SER A 36 -5.97 -14.72 -9.99
N ASN A 37 -4.74 -15.08 -10.36
CA ASN A 37 -3.78 -15.72 -9.46
C ASN A 37 -3.04 -14.74 -8.56
N SER A 38 -3.19 -13.43 -8.80
CA SER A 38 -2.61 -12.36 -8.00
C SER A 38 -3.70 -11.54 -7.33
N GLY A 39 -3.47 -11.15 -6.09
CA GLY A 39 -4.20 -10.12 -5.39
C GLY A 39 -3.63 -8.74 -5.69
N LYS A 40 -3.55 -7.88 -4.67
CA LYS A 40 -2.78 -6.65 -4.73
C LYS A 40 -2.20 -6.34 -3.36
N THR A 41 -1.24 -7.15 -2.94
CA THR A 41 -0.31 -6.77 -1.89
C THR A 41 0.62 -5.71 -2.45
N GLU A 42 0.82 -4.62 -1.73
CA GLU A 42 1.69 -3.52 -2.15
C GLU A 42 2.65 -3.12 -1.03
N ALA A 43 3.65 -2.35 -1.38
CA ALA A 43 4.56 -1.76 -0.42
C ALA A 43 4.87 -0.31 -0.81
N TYR A 44 5.01 0.53 0.21
CA TYR A 44 5.34 1.95 0.12
C TYR A 44 6.77 2.17 0.57
N ILE A 45 7.55 2.82 -0.27
CA ILE A 45 8.88 3.32 0.06
C ILE A 45 8.79 4.83 0.01
N ILE A 46 8.81 5.49 1.16
CA ILE A 46 8.66 6.94 1.26
C ILE A 46 9.96 7.61 0.81
N LEU A 47 9.90 8.35 -0.28
CA LEU A 47 11.05 9.01 -0.89
C LEU A 47 11.19 10.47 -0.45
N GLY A 48 10.07 11.14 -0.24
CA GLY A 48 10.07 12.55 0.14
C GLY A 48 8.73 13.01 0.71
N ILE A 49 8.78 14.13 1.40
CA ILE A 49 7.61 14.83 1.92
C ILE A 49 7.70 16.28 1.46
N ARG A 50 6.59 16.85 1.01
CA ARG A 50 6.52 18.27 0.63
C ARG A 50 6.78 19.15 1.83
N LYS A 51 7.54 20.23 1.65
CA LYS A 51 8.03 21.10 2.72
C LYS A 51 6.93 21.76 3.54
N GLU A 52 5.78 22.00 2.92
CA GLU A 52 4.60 22.61 3.54
C GLU A 52 3.79 21.64 4.42
N VAL A 53 4.10 20.35 4.40
CA VAL A 53 3.40 19.32 5.18
C VAL A 53 4.18 19.03 6.45
N SER A 54 3.65 19.48 7.60
CA SER A 54 4.28 19.29 8.93
C SER A 54 4.03 17.88 9.50
N ASP A 55 2.87 17.30 9.23
CA ASP A 55 2.41 16.05 9.83
C ASP A 55 2.09 14.99 8.76
N PRO A 56 3.12 14.47 8.03
CA PRO A 56 2.91 13.47 7.00
C PRO A 56 2.48 12.14 7.62
N TYR A 57 1.51 11.47 6.98
CA TYR A 57 0.92 10.25 7.51
C TYR A 57 0.41 9.32 6.41
N ILE A 58 0.16 8.09 6.80
CA ILE A 58 -0.69 7.14 6.08
C ILE A 58 -1.83 6.69 7.00
N TYR A 59 -2.94 6.24 6.41
CA TYR A 59 -3.93 5.39 7.06
C TYR A 59 -3.67 3.95 6.66
N MET A 60 -3.76 3.02 7.61
CA MET A 60 -3.50 1.60 7.36
C MET A 60 -4.19 0.74 8.41
N GLY A 61 -5.10 -0.14 7.98
CA GLY A 61 -5.96 -0.93 8.86
C GLY A 61 -6.98 -0.09 9.63
N PHE A 62 -8.00 -0.73 10.16
CA PHE A 62 -8.93 -0.09 11.08
C PHE A 62 -8.39 -0.11 12.50
N GLN A 63 -8.25 1.03 13.16
CA GLN A 63 -8.00 1.09 14.60
C GLN A 63 -9.31 0.97 15.39
N LYS A 64 -10.41 1.45 14.80
CA LYS A 64 -11.76 1.34 15.33
C LYS A 64 -12.68 0.75 14.26
N PRO A 65 -12.66 -0.60 14.06
CA PRO A 65 -13.38 -1.21 12.96
C PRO A 65 -14.90 -1.00 13.12
N PRO A 66 -15.59 -0.51 12.07
CA PRO A 66 -17.02 -0.44 12.05
C PRO A 66 -17.64 -1.83 11.83
N SER A 67 -18.93 -2.00 12.18
CA SER A 67 -19.65 -3.14 11.62
C SER A 67 -19.77 -2.98 10.09
N LYS A 68 -19.83 -4.10 9.35
CA LYS A 68 -20.03 -4.06 7.89
C LYS A 68 -21.27 -3.25 7.50
N LYS A 69 -22.36 -3.36 8.29
CA LYS A 69 -23.61 -2.61 8.10
C LYS A 69 -23.42 -1.11 8.28
N ASP A 70 -22.71 -0.72 9.34
CA ASP A 70 -22.46 0.70 9.61
C ASP A 70 -21.51 1.28 8.56
N PHE A 71 -20.47 0.54 8.17
CA PHE A 71 -19.54 0.98 7.15
C PHE A 71 -20.25 1.19 5.80
N LYS A 72 -21.14 0.26 5.42
CA LYS A 72 -21.99 0.44 4.24
C LYS A 72 -22.77 1.75 4.29
N ARG A 73 -23.42 2.03 5.41
CA ARG A 73 -24.20 3.27 5.61
C ARG A 73 -23.33 4.52 5.51
N MET A 74 -22.13 4.51 6.09
CA MET A 74 -21.18 5.63 6.00
C MET A 74 -20.78 5.89 4.53
N ILE A 75 -20.48 4.84 3.77
CA ILE A 75 -20.11 4.93 2.36
C ILE A 75 -21.28 5.42 1.50
N GLU A 76 -22.47 4.86 1.67
CA GLU A 76 -23.66 5.28 0.92
C GLU A 76 -24.01 6.75 1.16
N LYS A 77 -23.78 7.26 2.37
CA LYS A 77 -23.99 8.67 2.73
C LYS A 77 -22.81 9.57 2.41
N GLN A 78 -21.67 8.99 2.02
CA GLN A 78 -20.39 9.71 1.89
C GLN A 78 -20.04 10.51 3.15
N ASP A 79 -20.31 9.92 4.32
CA ASP A 79 -19.96 10.49 5.62
C ASP A 79 -18.46 10.31 5.87
N THR A 80 -17.68 11.20 5.26
CA THR A 80 -16.21 11.13 5.30
C THR A 80 -15.68 11.21 6.73
N ASP A 81 -16.27 12.01 7.59
CA ASP A 81 -15.80 12.15 8.98
C ASP A 81 -16.04 10.85 9.77
N ALA A 82 -17.18 10.21 9.61
CA ALA A 82 -17.45 8.91 10.20
C ALA A 82 -16.49 7.82 9.65
N ILE A 83 -16.24 7.81 8.34
CA ILE A 83 -15.28 6.89 7.72
C ILE A 83 -13.87 7.11 8.32
N LEU A 84 -13.40 8.36 8.38
CA LEU A 84 -12.08 8.68 8.90
C LEU A 84 -11.94 8.40 10.39
N SER A 85 -13.02 8.47 11.17
CA SER A 85 -13.00 8.13 12.59
C SER A 85 -12.66 6.67 12.88
N CYS A 86 -12.72 5.80 11.88
CA CYS A 86 -12.31 4.40 11.97
C CYS A 86 -10.78 4.21 11.93
N PHE A 87 -10.02 5.26 11.59
CA PHE A 87 -8.58 5.23 11.37
C PHE A 87 -7.84 6.19 12.30
N GLU A 88 -6.59 5.87 12.58
CA GLU A 88 -5.63 6.77 13.19
C GLU A 88 -4.52 7.10 12.18
N LYS A 89 -4.02 8.34 12.21
CA LYS A 89 -2.88 8.75 11.40
C LYS A 89 -1.62 8.03 11.88
N ILE A 90 -0.93 7.36 10.98
CA ILE A 90 0.36 6.75 11.23
C ILE A 90 1.42 7.69 10.69
N PRO A 91 2.21 8.35 11.55
CA PRO A 91 3.26 9.27 11.11
C PRO A 91 4.32 8.54 10.29
N ILE A 92 4.76 9.20 9.23
CA ILE A 92 5.79 8.69 8.31
C ILE A 92 6.86 9.74 8.04
N LYS A 93 8.00 9.30 7.54
CA LYS A 93 9.13 10.15 7.10
C LYS A 93 9.83 9.54 5.89
N PRO A 94 10.63 10.32 5.15
CA PRO A 94 11.47 9.77 4.08
C PRO A 94 12.37 8.63 4.58
N GLY A 95 12.41 7.55 3.82
CA GLY A 95 13.12 6.31 4.14
C GLY A 95 12.27 5.24 4.83
N ASP A 96 11.07 5.57 5.30
CA ASP A 96 10.15 4.58 5.86
C ASP A 96 9.63 3.65 4.78
N VAL A 97 9.45 2.38 5.15
CA VAL A 97 8.95 1.32 4.27
C VAL A 97 7.83 0.55 4.97
N PHE A 98 6.70 0.37 4.28
CA PHE A 98 5.56 -0.39 4.79
C PHE A 98 5.08 -1.40 3.74
N VAL A 99 4.70 -2.59 4.18
CA VAL A 99 3.97 -3.56 3.35
C VAL A 99 2.49 -3.48 3.71
N VAL A 100 1.65 -3.30 2.69
CA VAL A 100 0.18 -3.21 2.81
C VAL A 100 -0.43 -4.48 2.19
N PRO A 101 -0.87 -5.45 2.99
CA PRO A 101 -1.47 -6.66 2.47
C PRO A 101 -2.85 -6.41 1.88
N GLY A 102 -3.27 -7.25 0.94
CA GLY A 102 -4.67 -7.27 0.48
C GLY A 102 -5.64 -7.43 1.65
N GLY A 103 -6.82 -6.83 1.53
CA GLY A 103 -7.84 -6.77 2.58
C GLY A 103 -7.66 -5.61 3.57
N MET A 104 -6.51 -4.98 3.62
CA MET A 104 -6.23 -3.88 4.54
C MET A 104 -6.69 -2.55 3.95
N PRO A 105 -7.67 -1.84 4.56
CA PRO A 105 -8.04 -0.50 4.14
C PRO A 105 -6.89 0.48 4.42
N HIS A 106 -6.64 1.38 3.46
CA HIS A 106 -5.51 2.30 3.58
C HIS A 106 -5.70 3.56 2.74
N ALA A 107 -4.93 4.58 3.03
CA ALA A 107 -4.76 5.78 2.19
C ALA A 107 -3.43 6.48 2.48
N ILE A 108 -2.91 7.16 1.48
CA ILE A 108 -1.71 7.99 1.57
C ILE A 108 -2.15 9.42 1.90
N GLY A 109 -1.52 10.02 2.90
CA GLY A 109 -1.72 11.41 3.28
C GLY A 109 -1.29 12.40 2.20
N GLU A 110 -1.56 13.66 2.43
CA GLU A 110 -1.14 14.75 1.55
C GLU A 110 0.38 14.94 1.57
N GLY A 111 0.94 15.35 0.44
CA GLY A 111 2.33 15.77 0.31
C GLY A 111 3.36 14.65 0.35
N VAL A 112 2.96 13.40 0.16
CA VAL A 112 3.84 12.24 0.19
C VAL A 112 4.30 11.90 -1.22
N PHE A 113 5.62 11.88 -1.43
CA PHE A 113 6.25 11.30 -2.62
C PHE A 113 6.83 9.94 -2.29
N MET A 114 6.42 8.91 -3.01
CA MET A 114 6.79 7.55 -2.72
C MET A 114 6.90 6.68 -3.97
N MET A 115 7.61 5.57 -3.84
CA MET A 115 7.58 4.45 -4.76
C MET A 115 6.62 3.38 -4.21
N GLU A 116 5.66 2.97 -5.02
CA GLU A 116 4.77 1.83 -4.76
C GLU A 116 5.22 0.65 -5.59
N ILE A 117 5.49 -0.48 -4.95
CA ILE A 117 5.66 -1.77 -5.62
C ILE A 117 4.50 -2.67 -5.22
N MET A 118 3.94 -3.43 -6.17
CA MET A 118 2.75 -4.24 -5.92
C MET A 118 2.68 -5.49 -6.79
N GLU A 119 1.84 -6.44 -6.42
CA GLU A 119 1.45 -7.56 -7.29
C GLU A 119 0.95 -7.03 -8.65
N PRO A 120 1.06 -7.83 -9.75
CA PRO A 120 0.83 -7.35 -11.12
C PRO A 120 -0.65 -7.19 -11.47
N THR A 121 -1.42 -6.57 -10.58
CA THR A 121 -2.85 -6.24 -10.77
C THR A 121 -3.12 -4.81 -10.32
N ASP A 122 -4.20 -4.23 -10.83
CA ASP A 122 -4.65 -2.90 -10.40
C ASP A 122 -6.07 -2.94 -9.79
N PHE A 123 -6.43 -4.09 -9.20
CA PHE A 123 -7.71 -4.24 -8.51
C PHE A 123 -7.80 -3.33 -7.29
N ALA A 124 -8.81 -2.50 -7.26
CA ALA A 124 -9.04 -1.59 -6.15
C ALA A 124 -10.53 -1.31 -5.97
N VAL A 125 -10.97 -1.26 -4.72
CA VAL A 125 -12.24 -0.64 -4.34
C VAL A 125 -11.95 0.66 -3.59
N ARG A 126 -12.69 1.72 -3.93
CA ARG A 126 -12.54 3.05 -3.35
C ARG A 126 -13.86 3.47 -2.75
N ILE A 127 -13.84 3.92 -1.51
CA ILE A 127 -15.07 4.17 -0.74
C ILE A 127 -15.45 5.64 -0.62
N GLU A 128 -14.58 6.53 -1.05
CA GLU A 128 -14.86 7.96 -1.17
C GLU A 128 -15.09 8.29 -2.64
N PHE A 129 -16.17 8.98 -2.98
CA PHE A 129 -16.57 9.19 -4.38
C PHE A 129 -16.11 10.52 -4.94
N GLU A 130 -15.75 11.46 -4.08
CA GLU A 130 -15.21 12.76 -4.47
C GLU A 130 -14.10 13.20 -3.53
N ARG A 131 -13.00 13.69 -4.13
CA ARG A 131 -11.90 14.30 -3.38
C ARG A 131 -11.20 15.36 -4.21
N GLY A 132 -10.98 16.55 -3.60
CA GLY A 132 -10.25 17.63 -4.24
C GLY A 132 -10.85 18.07 -5.57
N GLY A 133 -12.16 18.02 -5.71
CA GLY A 133 -12.88 18.36 -6.94
C GLY A 133 -12.88 17.24 -8.01
N TYR A 134 -12.22 16.12 -7.75
CA TYR A 134 -12.28 14.96 -8.65
C TYR A 134 -13.39 13.99 -8.20
N VAL A 135 -14.38 13.80 -9.07
CA VAL A 135 -15.46 12.84 -8.88
C VAL A 135 -15.05 11.50 -9.50
N LEU A 136 -14.97 10.49 -8.66
CA LEU A 136 -14.59 9.14 -9.09
C LEU A 136 -15.70 8.51 -9.94
N PRO A 137 -15.42 8.08 -11.17
CA PRO A 137 -16.38 7.38 -12.02
C PRO A 137 -16.98 6.16 -11.29
N GLU A 138 -18.25 5.88 -11.49
CA GLU A 138 -18.97 4.83 -10.76
C GLU A 138 -18.33 3.45 -10.94
N GLU A 139 -17.91 3.14 -12.17
CA GLU A 139 -17.20 1.91 -12.52
C GLU A 139 -15.88 1.73 -11.77
N SER A 140 -15.24 2.83 -11.37
CA SER A 140 -13.97 2.83 -10.63
C SER A 140 -14.13 2.69 -9.12
N ARG A 141 -15.36 2.79 -8.58
CA ARG A 141 -15.62 2.71 -7.14
C ARG A 141 -15.49 1.28 -6.63
N PHE A 142 -16.22 0.36 -7.26
CA PHE A 142 -16.43 -1.01 -6.78
C PHE A 142 -16.15 -2.08 -7.85
N MET A 143 -15.36 -1.78 -8.86
CA MET A 143 -15.03 -2.68 -9.98
C MET A 143 -16.30 -3.22 -10.70
N ASN A 144 -17.34 -2.38 -10.86
CA ASN A 144 -18.65 -2.73 -11.43
C ASN A 144 -19.39 -3.87 -10.72
N ARG A 145 -19.07 -4.15 -9.42
CA ARG A 145 -19.66 -5.27 -8.67
C ARG A 145 -20.53 -4.86 -7.49
N GLY A 146 -20.70 -3.57 -7.29
CA GLY A 146 -21.53 -3.02 -6.23
C GLY A 146 -20.87 -3.02 -4.85
N ILE A 147 -21.51 -2.31 -3.92
CA ILE A 147 -20.95 -2.03 -2.59
C ILE A 147 -20.81 -3.29 -1.72
N ASP A 148 -21.73 -4.23 -1.78
CA ASP A 148 -21.69 -5.44 -0.94
C ASP A 148 -20.49 -6.34 -1.32
N PHE A 149 -20.18 -6.41 -2.61
CA PHE A 149 -18.96 -7.05 -3.09
C PHE A 149 -17.72 -6.33 -2.57
N ALA A 150 -17.65 -5.02 -2.73
CA ALA A 150 -16.53 -4.21 -2.25
C ALA A 150 -16.28 -4.43 -0.74
N LEU A 151 -17.35 -4.37 0.07
CA LEU A 151 -17.27 -4.56 1.51
C LEU A 151 -16.83 -5.97 1.93
N SER A 152 -16.97 -6.98 1.08
CA SER A 152 -16.48 -8.32 1.37
C SER A 152 -14.97 -8.47 1.20
N MET A 153 -14.30 -7.47 0.64
CA MET A 153 -12.85 -7.43 0.45
C MET A 153 -12.10 -6.97 1.71
N PHE A 154 -12.74 -6.16 2.55
CA PHE A 154 -12.11 -5.55 3.71
C PHE A 154 -11.89 -6.54 4.86
N ASN A 155 -10.75 -6.47 5.49
CA ASN A 155 -10.52 -7.03 6.82
C ASN A 155 -11.05 -6.05 7.87
N TYR A 156 -11.98 -6.50 8.71
CA TYR A 156 -12.61 -5.71 9.78
C TYR A 156 -11.97 -5.95 11.15
N GLU A 157 -10.86 -6.65 11.23
CA GLU A 157 -10.14 -6.83 12.49
C GLU A 157 -9.45 -5.52 12.89
N ALA A 158 -9.54 -5.20 14.20
CA ALA A 158 -8.84 -4.05 14.73
C ALA A 158 -7.34 -4.24 14.65
N THR A 159 -6.65 -3.27 14.06
CA THR A 159 -5.19 -3.30 13.92
C THR A 159 -4.61 -2.03 14.55
N SER A 160 -4.02 -2.16 15.73
CA SER A 160 -3.46 -1.01 16.43
C SER A 160 -2.27 -0.39 15.67
N VAL A 161 -2.01 0.91 15.89
CA VAL A 161 -0.80 1.57 15.34
C VAL A 161 0.48 0.85 15.77
N LYS A 162 0.50 0.29 16.99
CA LYS A 162 1.62 -0.53 17.47
C LYS A 162 1.81 -1.77 16.59
N THR A 163 0.75 -2.54 16.37
CA THR A 163 0.76 -3.73 15.52
C THR A 163 1.23 -3.38 14.09
N ILE A 164 0.76 -2.25 13.54
CA ILE A 164 1.21 -1.83 12.22
C ILE A 164 2.71 -1.58 12.17
N LYS A 165 3.26 -0.94 13.18
CA LYS A 165 4.71 -0.71 13.28
C LYS A 165 5.53 -1.98 13.52
N GLU A 166 5.00 -2.96 14.19
CA GLU A 166 5.68 -4.23 14.45
C GLU A 166 5.62 -5.17 13.24
N ASP A 167 4.44 -5.32 12.64
CA ASP A 167 4.20 -6.36 11.63
C ASP A 167 4.40 -5.86 10.18
N PHE A 168 4.08 -4.61 9.89
CA PHE A 168 4.02 -4.10 8.51
C PHE A 168 5.08 -3.06 8.17
N PHE A 169 5.67 -2.41 9.17
CA PHE A 169 6.86 -1.57 8.96
C PHE A 169 8.09 -2.44 8.69
N CYS A 170 8.92 -2.01 7.74
CA CYS A 170 10.13 -2.71 7.32
C CYS A 170 11.35 -1.84 7.63
N ALA A 171 12.03 -2.10 8.74
CA ALA A 171 13.29 -1.44 9.04
C ALA A 171 14.38 -1.94 8.07
N PRO A 172 15.12 -1.03 7.39
CA PRO A 172 16.22 -1.44 6.51
C PRO A 172 17.28 -2.22 7.29
N LYS A 173 17.68 -3.38 6.76
CA LYS A 173 18.74 -4.23 7.32
C LYS A 173 19.93 -4.24 6.38
N VAL A 174 21.14 -3.98 6.88
CA VAL A 174 22.37 -4.07 6.07
C VAL A 174 22.56 -5.50 5.61
N LEU A 175 22.69 -5.67 4.30
CA LEU A 175 23.00 -6.96 3.66
C LEU A 175 24.50 -7.07 3.35
N GLU A 176 25.04 -6.03 2.72
CA GLU A 176 26.44 -6.00 2.28
C GLU A 176 26.97 -4.56 2.29
N ALA A 177 28.24 -4.41 2.57
CA ALA A 177 28.95 -3.12 2.45
C ALA A 177 30.29 -3.32 1.73
N GLN A 178 30.53 -2.52 0.69
CA GLN A 178 31.79 -2.52 -0.09
C GLN A 178 32.06 -1.14 -0.70
N ASN A 179 33.33 -0.73 -0.79
CA ASN A 179 33.77 0.52 -1.45
C ASN A 179 32.92 1.74 -1.04
N LYS A 180 32.74 1.95 0.29
CA LYS A 180 31.89 3.01 0.88
C LYS A 180 30.42 2.98 0.43
N SER A 181 29.98 1.91 -0.22
CA SER A 181 28.61 1.69 -0.66
C SER A 181 27.96 0.61 0.20
N THR A 182 26.65 0.65 0.36
CA THR A 182 25.94 -0.28 1.25
C THR A 182 24.65 -0.76 0.59
N GLU A 183 24.43 -2.06 0.60
CA GLU A 183 23.18 -2.69 0.23
C GLU A 183 22.35 -2.96 1.50
N TYR A 184 21.06 -2.63 1.41
CA TYR A 184 20.07 -2.89 2.45
C TYR A 184 18.96 -3.79 1.89
N ILE A 185 18.51 -4.75 2.68
CA ILE A 185 17.21 -5.39 2.48
C ILE A 185 16.16 -4.44 3.05
N LEU A 186 15.21 -4.02 2.22
CA LEU A 186 14.03 -3.27 2.63
C LEU A 186 12.85 -4.20 2.88
N ILE A 187 12.59 -5.16 1.98
CA ILE A 187 11.49 -6.11 2.07
C ILE A 187 12.02 -7.51 1.74
N ASP A 188 11.84 -8.45 2.65
CA ASP A 188 12.21 -9.85 2.51
C ASP A 188 10.96 -10.77 2.50
N GLU A 189 11.20 -12.08 2.36
CA GLU A 189 10.15 -13.11 2.34
C GLU A 189 9.37 -13.24 3.65
N HIS A 190 9.88 -12.71 4.78
CA HIS A 190 9.17 -12.69 6.05
C HIS A 190 8.05 -11.64 6.06
N LYS A 191 8.18 -10.60 5.25
CA LYS A 191 7.19 -9.53 5.11
C LYS A 191 6.15 -9.84 4.03
N THR A 192 6.57 -10.36 2.89
CA THR A 192 5.68 -10.81 1.83
C THR A 192 6.37 -11.82 0.92
N SER A 193 5.60 -12.77 0.39
CA SER A 193 6.08 -13.69 -0.64
C SER A 193 5.95 -13.13 -2.07
N CYS A 194 5.36 -11.94 -2.24
CA CYS A 194 5.01 -11.41 -3.55
C CYS A 194 6.20 -10.78 -4.28
N PHE A 195 7.11 -10.14 -3.52
CA PHE A 195 8.31 -9.49 -4.06
C PHE A 195 9.36 -9.27 -2.96
N LYS A 196 10.61 -9.01 -3.38
CA LYS A 196 11.70 -8.57 -2.51
C LYS A 196 12.21 -7.23 -3.00
N VAL A 197 12.65 -6.39 -2.07
CA VAL A 197 13.19 -5.07 -2.39
C VAL A 197 14.49 -4.83 -1.64
N ASN A 198 15.53 -4.49 -2.38
CA ASN A 198 16.80 -4.04 -1.83
C ASN A 198 17.04 -2.58 -2.24
N ARG A 199 17.76 -1.84 -1.42
CA ARG A 199 18.29 -0.53 -1.73
C ARG A 199 19.80 -0.57 -1.70
N ILE A 200 20.45 0.00 -2.69
CA ILE A 200 21.90 0.13 -2.74
C ILE A 200 22.25 1.62 -2.70
N ASP A 201 22.91 2.05 -1.65
CA ASP A 201 23.44 3.41 -1.51
C ASP A 201 24.89 3.40 -2.06
N VAL A 202 25.05 3.85 -3.29
CA VAL A 202 26.36 3.85 -3.97
C VAL A 202 27.04 5.19 -3.76
N LYS A 203 28.22 5.18 -3.10
CA LYS A 203 29.08 6.37 -2.92
C LYS A 203 30.33 6.35 -3.79
N ASP A 204 30.79 5.18 -4.16
CA ASP A 204 31.94 4.99 -5.02
C ASP A 204 31.60 3.93 -6.07
N SER A 205 31.66 2.66 -5.72
CA SER A 205 31.28 1.55 -6.59
C SER A 205 30.62 0.43 -5.79
N PHE A 206 29.78 -0.35 -6.46
CA PHE A 206 29.17 -1.55 -5.91
C PHE A 206 29.07 -2.60 -7.00
N VAL A 207 29.67 -3.77 -6.78
CA VAL A 207 29.61 -4.89 -7.71
C VAL A 207 28.86 -6.03 -7.06
N LYS A 208 27.79 -6.49 -7.73
CA LYS A 208 26.99 -7.61 -7.26
C LYS A 208 26.93 -8.71 -8.31
N MET A 209 27.39 -9.88 -7.92
CA MET A 209 27.18 -11.12 -8.68
C MET A 209 25.88 -11.76 -8.22
N SER A 210 24.98 -12.07 -9.12
CA SER A 210 23.70 -12.68 -8.77
C SER A 210 23.25 -13.70 -9.78
N ASN A 211 22.69 -14.80 -9.30
CA ASN A 211 21.98 -15.79 -10.09
C ASN A 211 20.48 -15.50 -10.22
N SER A 212 20.02 -14.37 -9.69
CA SER A 212 18.64 -13.92 -9.72
C SER A 212 18.47 -12.68 -10.60
N PHE A 213 17.27 -12.50 -11.16
CA PHE A 213 16.93 -11.28 -11.87
C PHE A 213 16.73 -10.14 -10.88
N TYR A 214 17.33 -8.99 -11.21
CA TYR A 214 17.06 -7.70 -10.57
C TYR A 214 16.52 -6.73 -11.62
N ILE A 215 15.60 -5.87 -11.20
CA ILE A 215 15.22 -4.68 -11.96
C ILE A 215 15.71 -3.51 -11.12
N GLY A 216 16.60 -2.71 -11.68
CA GLY A 216 17.19 -1.54 -11.06
C GLY A 216 16.91 -0.28 -11.87
#